data_a3dd6dd2b210932670a0a264b9ef1f4d
#
_entry.id   a3dd6dd2b210932670a0a264b9ef1f4d
#
_cell.length_a   1.000
_cell.length_b   1.000
_cell.length_c   1.000
_cell.angle_alpha   90.00
_cell.angle_beta   90.00
_cell.angle_gamma   90.00
#
_symmetry.space_group_name_H-M   'P 1'
#
loop_
_entity.id
_entity.type
_entity.pdbx_description
1 polymer ?
#
loop_
_entity_poly.entity_id
_entity_poly.type
_entity_poly.pdbx_seq_one_letter_code
_entity_poly.pdbx_strand_id
1 'polypeptide(L)'
;DEIFNLAELPHSMVVIGAGVVGIEYASMFALMGVEVTMVDTRERPLEFLDREIIDELVHQMRDIKVVFRLGETVAKVETRENARRRVVVSLESGKRLIADVALVCAGRAGNTHSLNLGAAGLEADERGRLTVNDKFRTQQSHIYAGGDVIGFPALAATSSEQGRLAACNAFGVEVGPMPTNFPVGIYSIPEISMVGEAEHELTARKIPYEVGIARF
;
A
#
# COMPACT_ATOMS: atom_id res chain seq x y z
N ASP A 1 -11.19 -5.46 -0.20
CA ASP A 1 -12.50 -5.01 0.30
C ASP A 1 -13.35 -6.14 0.90
N GLU A 2 -13.00 -7.40 0.63
CA GLU A 2 -13.70 -8.58 1.18
C GLU A 2 -13.52 -8.75 2.70
N ILE A 3 -12.50 -8.12 3.26
CA ILE A 3 -12.21 -8.16 4.71
C ILE A 3 -13.41 -7.67 5.54
N PHE A 4 -14.22 -6.75 5.02
CA PHE A 4 -15.43 -6.25 5.68
C PHE A 4 -16.59 -7.25 5.70
N ASN A 5 -16.46 -8.36 4.97
CA ASN A 5 -17.47 -9.42 4.91
C ASN A 5 -17.17 -10.58 5.87
N LEU A 6 -16.16 -10.46 6.74
CA LEU A 6 -15.89 -11.46 7.76
C LEU A 6 -17.06 -11.53 8.74
N ALA A 7 -17.66 -12.72 8.88
CA ALA A 7 -18.77 -12.95 9.79
C ALA A 7 -18.33 -12.97 11.25
N GLU A 8 -17.10 -13.37 11.51
CA GLU A 8 -16.50 -13.49 12.85
C GLU A 8 -15.00 -13.21 12.80
N LEU A 9 -14.43 -12.85 13.94
CA LEU A 9 -12.99 -12.63 14.08
C LEU A 9 -12.27 -13.99 13.99
N PRO A 10 -11.29 -14.16 13.04
CA PRO A 10 -10.54 -15.40 12.94
C PRO A 10 -9.57 -15.56 14.12
N HIS A 11 -9.20 -16.80 14.48
CA HIS A 11 -8.13 -17.01 15.46
C HIS A 11 -6.75 -16.75 14.87
N SER A 12 -6.57 -17.07 13.59
CA SER A 12 -5.28 -16.90 12.90
C SER A 12 -5.44 -16.36 11.49
N MET A 13 -4.48 -15.52 11.07
CA MET A 13 -4.48 -14.86 9.76
C MET A 13 -3.08 -14.86 9.17
N VAL A 14 -2.98 -15.19 7.86
CA VAL A 14 -1.79 -14.88 7.07
C VAL A 14 -2.06 -13.64 6.23
N VAL A 15 -1.25 -12.59 6.42
CA VAL A 15 -1.30 -11.37 5.60
C VAL A 15 -0.21 -11.45 4.54
N ILE A 16 -0.59 -11.42 3.27
CA ILE A 16 0.30 -11.51 2.12
C ILE A 16 0.50 -10.10 1.56
N GLY A 17 1.70 -9.57 1.75
CA GLY A 17 2.08 -8.20 1.42
C GLY A 17 2.25 -7.32 2.67
N ALA A 18 3.48 -6.82 2.88
CA ALA A 18 3.86 -5.90 3.95
C ALA A 18 3.97 -4.44 3.45
N GLY A 19 3.08 -4.05 2.55
CA GLY A 19 2.82 -2.65 2.19
C GLY A 19 1.90 -1.98 3.20
N VAL A 20 1.49 -0.73 2.93
CA VAL A 20 0.66 0.09 3.84
C VAL A 20 -0.58 -0.68 4.31
N VAL A 21 -1.40 -1.16 3.38
CA VAL A 21 -2.65 -1.87 3.69
C VAL A 21 -2.40 -3.13 4.54
N GLY A 22 -1.37 -3.93 4.18
CA GLY A 22 -1.02 -5.15 4.92
C GLY A 22 -0.59 -4.85 6.35
N ILE A 23 0.25 -3.85 6.55
CA ILE A 23 0.73 -3.41 7.87
C ILE A 23 -0.42 -2.87 8.73
N GLU A 24 -1.29 -2.03 8.15
CA GLU A 24 -2.45 -1.47 8.85
C GLU A 24 -3.38 -2.58 9.37
N TYR A 25 -3.81 -3.48 8.49
CA TYR A 25 -4.68 -4.59 8.91
C TYR A 25 -3.98 -5.56 9.86
N ALA A 26 -2.70 -5.88 9.62
CA ALA A 26 -1.96 -6.79 10.49
C ALA A 26 -1.87 -6.27 11.93
N SER A 27 -1.56 -4.97 12.12
CA SER A 27 -1.50 -4.36 13.45
C SER A 27 -2.86 -4.33 14.13
N MET A 28 -3.93 -3.98 13.41
CA MET A 28 -5.30 -3.96 13.95
C MET A 28 -5.76 -5.36 14.39
N PHE A 29 -5.62 -6.37 13.53
CA PHE A 29 -6.03 -7.73 13.85
C PHE A 29 -5.21 -8.34 14.99
N ALA A 30 -3.90 -8.09 15.03
CA ALA A 30 -3.05 -8.56 16.13
C ALA A 30 -3.49 -7.98 17.48
N LEU A 31 -3.84 -6.70 17.55
CA LEU A 31 -4.35 -6.07 18.76
C LEU A 31 -5.73 -6.58 19.16
N MET A 32 -6.53 -7.07 18.22
CA MET A 32 -7.79 -7.76 18.51
C MET A 32 -7.60 -9.23 18.97
N GLY A 33 -6.34 -9.68 19.10
CA GLY A 33 -6.01 -11.02 19.59
C GLY A 33 -5.89 -12.10 18.51
N VAL A 34 -5.86 -11.71 17.22
CA VAL A 34 -5.64 -12.64 16.11
C VAL A 34 -4.15 -12.98 16.00
N GLU A 35 -3.82 -14.25 15.85
CA GLU A 35 -2.46 -14.70 15.53
C GLU A 35 -2.10 -14.32 14.08
N VAL A 36 -1.33 -13.25 13.89
CA VAL A 36 -1.00 -12.73 12.56
C VAL A 36 0.39 -13.15 12.13
N THR A 37 0.48 -13.74 10.92
CA THR A 37 1.74 -13.96 10.20
C THR A 37 1.75 -13.15 8.92
N MET A 38 2.72 -12.26 8.77
CA MET A 38 2.93 -11.48 7.55
C MET A 38 3.95 -12.14 6.64
N VAL A 39 3.69 -12.15 5.34
CA VAL A 39 4.59 -12.66 4.29
C VAL A 39 4.81 -11.58 3.25
N ASP A 40 6.06 -11.31 2.90
CA ASP A 40 6.41 -10.41 1.79
C ASP A 40 7.69 -10.87 1.11
N THR A 41 7.80 -10.63 -0.19
CA THR A 41 9.01 -10.91 -0.98
C THR A 41 10.16 -9.97 -0.64
N ARG A 42 9.86 -8.77 -0.18
CA ARG A 42 10.84 -7.77 0.25
C ARG A 42 11.44 -8.17 1.59
N GLU A 43 12.68 -7.78 1.80
CA GLU A 43 13.39 -8.00 3.07
C GLU A 43 12.94 -7.04 4.19
N ARG A 44 12.29 -5.92 3.82
CA ARG A 44 11.74 -4.92 4.74
C ARG A 44 10.34 -4.51 4.33
N PRO A 45 9.43 -4.25 5.28
CA PRO A 45 8.14 -3.62 4.98
C PRO A 45 8.36 -2.14 4.67
N LEU A 46 7.42 -1.51 3.95
CA LEU A 46 7.34 -0.06 3.76
C LEU A 46 8.68 0.61 3.37
N GLU A 47 9.40 0.04 2.40
CA GLU A 47 10.78 0.43 2.02
C GLU A 47 10.98 1.92 1.67
N PHE A 48 9.90 2.67 1.46
CA PHE A 48 9.92 4.11 1.17
C PHE A 48 10.03 4.98 2.44
N LEU A 49 9.94 4.41 3.63
CA LEU A 49 10.10 5.10 4.90
C LEU A 49 11.55 5.03 5.41
N ASP A 50 11.89 5.89 6.38
CA ASP A 50 13.16 5.76 7.09
C ASP A 50 13.30 4.42 7.79
N ARG A 51 14.49 3.84 7.66
CA ARG A 51 14.79 2.50 8.18
C ARG A 51 14.62 2.40 9.67
N GLU A 52 15.02 3.43 10.42
CA GLU A 52 14.89 3.48 11.87
C GLU A 52 13.42 3.43 12.31
N ILE A 53 12.56 4.19 11.62
CA ILE A 53 11.12 4.19 11.90
C ILE A 53 10.49 2.83 11.60
N ILE A 54 10.90 2.20 10.51
CA ILE A 54 10.41 0.86 10.16
C ILE A 54 10.87 -0.20 11.14
N ASP A 55 12.14 -0.16 11.54
CA ASP A 55 12.71 -1.12 12.50
C ASP A 55 11.98 -1.01 13.83
N GLU A 56 11.63 0.21 14.28
CA GLU A 56 10.81 0.45 15.48
C GLU A 56 9.40 -0.10 15.32
N LEU A 57 8.73 0.16 14.20
CA LEU A 57 7.41 -0.40 13.92
C LEU A 57 7.41 -1.92 13.96
N VAL A 58 8.37 -2.54 13.29
CA VAL A 58 8.50 -4.02 13.26
C VAL A 58 8.75 -4.56 14.67
N HIS A 59 9.55 -3.86 15.49
CA HIS A 59 9.77 -4.22 16.88
C HIS A 59 8.46 -4.22 17.66
N GLN A 60 7.72 -3.13 17.62
CA GLN A 60 6.44 -2.99 18.32
C GLN A 60 5.38 -3.98 17.81
N MET A 61 5.32 -4.24 16.52
CA MET A 61 4.41 -5.26 15.98
C MET A 61 4.80 -6.69 16.44
N ARG A 62 6.08 -6.97 16.63
CA ARG A 62 6.52 -8.25 17.22
C ARG A 62 6.12 -8.37 18.68
N ASP A 63 6.12 -7.29 19.45
CA ASP A 63 5.66 -7.28 20.84
C ASP A 63 4.18 -7.66 20.97
N ILE A 64 3.35 -7.24 20.00
CA ILE A 64 1.95 -7.67 19.89
C ILE A 64 1.80 -9.01 19.13
N LYS A 65 2.89 -9.80 19.00
CA LYS A 65 2.94 -11.17 18.47
C LYS A 65 2.75 -11.31 16.96
N VAL A 66 2.93 -10.25 16.18
CA VAL A 66 2.98 -10.40 14.72
C VAL A 66 4.27 -11.13 14.30
N VAL A 67 4.12 -12.19 13.53
CA VAL A 67 5.25 -12.95 12.96
C VAL A 67 5.53 -12.46 11.55
N PHE A 68 6.77 -12.01 11.30
CA PHE A 68 7.20 -11.60 9.97
C PHE A 68 7.96 -12.72 9.26
N ARG A 69 7.58 -12.98 8.00
CA ARG A 69 8.24 -13.86 7.04
C ARG A 69 8.60 -13.03 5.81
N LEU A 70 9.64 -12.22 5.95
CA LEU A 70 10.16 -11.34 4.89
C LEU A 70 11.17 -12.10 4.03
N GLY A 71 11.38 -11.66 2.78
CA GLY A 71 12.18 -12.37 1.79
C GLY A 71 11.55 -13.70 1.34
N GLU A 72 10.24 -13.88 1.50
CA GLU A 72 9.53 -15.12 1.16
C GLU A 72 8.47 -14.87 0.09
N THR A 73 8.48 -15.68 -0.95
CA THR A 73 7.50 -15.62 -2.04
C THR A 73 6.39 -16.64 -1.81
N VAL A 74 5.15 -16.21 -1.95
CA VAL A 74 4.00 -17.10 -1.91
C VAL A 74 3.86 -17.81 -3.26
N ALA A 75 4.01 -19.14 -3.25
CA ALA A 75 3.84 -19.98 -4.43
C ALA A 75 2.37 -20.32 -4.67
N LYS A 76 1.59 -20.57 -3.60
CA LYS A 76 0.20 -21.03 -3.73
C LYS A 76 -0.61 -20.74 -2.48
N VAL A 77 -1.88 -20.44 -2.66
CA VAL A 77 -2.89 -20.34 -1.59
C VAL A 77 -4.01 -21.32 -1.89
N GLU A 78 -4.33 -22.19 -0.95
CA GLU A 78 -5.35 -23.23 -1.08
C GLU A 78 -6.28 -23.22 0.13
N THR A 79 -7.57 -23.43 -0.10
CA THR A 79 -8.51 -23.72 0.97
C THR A 79 -8.59 -25.22 1.17
N ARG A 80 -8.53 -25.67 2.43
CA ARG A 80 -8.76 -27.07 2.81
C ARG A 80 -9.99 -27.16 3.69
N GLU A 81 -10.92 -28.01 3.29
CA GLU A 81 -12.12 -28.32 4.06
C GLU A 81 -11.91 -29.67 4.75
N ASN A 82 -11.46 -29.58 6.01
CA ASN A 82 -11.45 -30.71 6.93
C ASN A 82 -12.54 -30.43 7.99
N ALA A 83 -12.36 -30.86 9.23
CA ALA A 83 -13.30 -30.57 10.34
C ALA A 83 -13.54 -29.06 10.57
N ARG A 84 -12.60 -28.21 10.14
CA ARG A 84 -12.71 -26.74 10.03
C ARG A 84 -12.11 -26.29 8.72
N ARG A 85 -12.73 -25.30 8.07
CA ARG A 85 -12.18 -24.64 6.90
C ARG A 85 -10.88 -23.91 7.26
N ARG A 86 -9.79 -24.20 6.57
CA ARG A 86 -8.47 -23.61 6.78
C ARG A 86 -7.87 -23.17 5.45
N VAL A 87 -7.02 -22.16 5.51
CA VAL A 87 -6.20 -21.73 4.38
C VAL A 87 -4.77 -22.25 4.58
N VAL A 88 -4.19 -22.79 3.51
CA VAL A 88 -2.79 -23.20 3.46
C VAL A 88 -2.07 -22.28 2.48
N VAL A 89 -1.11 -21.52 2.96
CA VAL A 89 -0.22 -20.69 2.15
C VAL A 89 1.11 -21.41 2.02
N SER A 90 1.44 -21.84 0.81
CA SER A 90 2.71 -22.50 0.48
C SER A 90 3.70 -21.47 -0.05
N LEU A 91 4.92 -21.46 0.49
CA LEU A 91 6.00 -20.58 0.08
C LEU A 91 6.95 -21.30 -0.89
N GLU A 92 7.64 -20.57 -1.75
CA GLU A 92 8.64 -21.12 -2.66
C GLU A 92 9.79 -21.81 -1.92
N SER A 93 10.11 -21.37 -0.71
CA SER A 93 11.09 -22.02 0.17
C SER A 93 10.67 -23.41 0.68
N GLY A 94 9.46 -23.88 0.32
CA GLY A 94 8.88 -25.15 0.76
C GLY A 94 8.15 -25.10 2.10
N LYS A 95 8.20 -23.95 2.81
CA LYS A 95 7.44 -23.76 4.05
C LYS A 95 5.95 -23.65 3.76
N ARG A 96 5.14 -24.03 4.76
CA ARG A 96 3.67 -23.92 4.71
C ARG A 96 3.15 -23.22 5.96
N LEU A 97 2.28 -22.26 5.73
CA LEU A 97 1.56 -21.53 6.78
C LEU A 97 0.10 -21.96 6.73
N ILE A 98 -0.47 -22.25 7.89
CA ILE A 98 -1.87 -22.67 8.01
C ILE A 98 -2.58 -21.66 8.91
N ALA A 99 -3.69 -21.10 8.43
CA ALA A 99 -4.48 -20.13 9.17
C ALA A 99 -5.99 -20.29 8.88
N ASP A 100 -6.83 -19.60 9.63
CA ASP A 100 -8.26 -19.54 9.35
C ASP A 100 -8.54 -18.71 8.09
N VAL A 101 -7.78 -17.62 7.89
CA VAL A 101 -7.96 -16.66 6.80
C VAL A 101 -6.61 -16.28 6.20
N ALA A 102 -6.57 -16.04 4.89
CA ALA A 102 -5.48 -15.32 4.22
C ALA A 102 -6.02 -14.00 3.69
N LEU A 103 -5.34 -12.91 4.04
CA LEU A 103 -5.60 -11.55 3.56
C LEU A 103 -4.53 -11.18 2.52
N VAL A 104 -4.95 -10.97 1.26
CA VAL A 104 -4.03 -10.61 0.17
C VAL A 104 -3.99 -9.10 0.02
N CYS A 105 -2.84 -8.50 0.31
CA CYS A 105 -2.55 -7.08 0.23
C CYS A 105 -1.41 -6.78 -0.75
N ALA A 106 -1.33 -7.52 -1.86
CA ALA A 106 -0.24 -7.47 -2.84
C ALA A 106 -0.34 -6.31 -3.85
N GLY A 107 -1.01 -5.24 -3.50
CA GLY A 107 -1.16 -4.03 -4.31
C GLY A 107 -2.59 -3.80 -4.82
N ARG A 108 -2.73 -2.73 -5.61
CA ARG A 108 -4.01 -2.31 -6.22
C ARG A 108 -3.82 -2.12 -7.72
N ALA A 109 -4.87 -2.38 -8.48
CA ALA A 109 -4.96 -2.07 -9.89
C ALA A 109 -6.03 -1.01 -10.14
N GLY A 110 -5.86 -0.21 -11.17
CA GLY A 110 -6.87 0.74 -11.63
C GLY A 110 -8.11 -0.02 -12.16
N ASN A 111 -9.30 0.43 -11.78
CA ASN A 111 -10.55 -0.20 -12.21
C ASN A 111 -11.02 0.37 -13.55
N THR A 112 -10.18 0.28 -14.57
CA THR A 112 -10.42 0.88 -15.90
C THR A 112 -10.89 -0.12 -16.96
N HIS A 113 -10.82 -1.41 -16.68
CA HIS A 113 -11.11 -2.48 -17.66
C HIS A 113 -12.52 -2.44 -18.23
N SER A 114 -13.50 -1.91 -17.48
CA SER A 114 -14.89 -1.78 -17.91
C SER A 114 -15.23 -0.42 -18.58
N LEU A 115 -14.27 0.51 -18.65
CA LEU A 115 -14.52 1.88 -19.14
C LEU A 115 -14.49 2.02 -20.67
N ASN A 116 -14.18 0.95 -21.40
CA ASN A 116 -14.03 0.98 -22.85
C ASN A 116 -13.10 2.11 -23.33
N LEU A 117 -11.93 2.22 -22.73
CA LEU A 117 -10.96 3.29 -22.94
C LEU A 117 -10.60 3.49 -24.42
N GLY A 118 -10.50 2.38 -25.19
CA GLY A 118 -10.20 2.42 -26.62
C GLY A 118 -11.20 3.24 -27.43
N ALA A 119 -12.48 3.26 -27.05
CA ALA A 119 -13.49 4.10 -27.72
C ALA A 119 -13.24 5.60 -27.49
N ALA A 120 -12.55 5.96 -26.42
CA ALA A 120 -12.13 7.32 -26.13
C ALA A 120 -10.70 7.63 -26.63
N GLY A 121 -10.04 6.70 -27.31
CA GLY A 121 -8.64 6.82 -27.73
C GLY A 121 -7.65 6.85 -26.57
N LEU A 122 -7.97 6.16 -25.49
CA LEU A 122 -7.14 6.03 -24.30
C LEU A 122 -6.67 4.59 -24.10
N GLU A 123 -5.53 4.44 -23.44
CA GLU A 123 -4.98 3.17 -23.02
C GLU A 123 -4.60 3.24 -21.53
N ALA A 124 -4.74 2.13 -20.82
CA ALA A 124 -4.23 1.96 -19.47
C ALA A 124 -2.94 1.12 -19.49
N ASP A 125 -2.10 1.30 -18.46
CA ASP A 125 -0.95 0.44 -18.25
C ASP A 125 -1.36 -0.97 -17.80
N GLU A 126 -0.39 -1.88 -17.61
CA GLU A 126 -0.61 -3.26 -17.15
C GLU A 126 -1.32 -3.33 -15.79
N ARG A 127 -1.29 -2.26 -15.01
CA ARG A 127 -1.98 -2.14 -13.73
C ARG A 127 -3.31 -1.37 -13.84
N GLY A 128 -3.81 -1.14 -15.05
CA GLY A 128 -5.06 -0.42 -15.29
C GLY A 128 -4.98 1.07 -14.98
N ARG A 129 -3.80 1.70 -14.97
CA ARG A 129 -3.64 3.12 -14.64
C ARG A 129 -3.58 3.96 -15.90
N LEU A 130 -4.06 5.20 -15.78
CA LEU A 130 -4.05 6.19 -16.86
C LEU A 130 -2.83 7.11 -16.74
N THR A 131 -2.16 7.38 -17.85
CA THR A 131 -1.08 8.36 -17.92
C THR A 131 -1.64 9.76 -18.12
N VAL A 132 -1.15 10.73 -17.36
CA VAL A 132 -1.50 12.15 -17.45
C VAL A 132 -0.24 13.02 -17.46
N ASN A 133 -0.39 14.25 -17.96
CA ASN A 133 0.65 15.27 -17.86
C ASN A 133 0.54 16.08 -16.56
N ASP A 134 1.41 17.10 -16.39
CA ASP A 134 1.46 17.96 -15.20
C ASP A 134 0.15 18.73 -14.91
N LYS A 135 -0.76 18.79 -15.89
CA LYS A 135 -2.08 19.40 -15.78
C LYS A 135 -3.19 18.37 -15.55
N PHE A 136 -2.83 17.12 -15.24
CA PHE A 136 -3.75 15.98 -15.06
C PHE A 136 -4.56 15.64 -16.31
N ARG A 137 -4.10 16.05 -17.49
CA ARG A 137 -4.74 15.78 -18.78
C ARG A 137 -4.14 14.52 -19.39
N THR A 138 -5.01 13.64 -19.88
CA THR A 138 -4.61 12.42 -20.60
C THR A 138 -4.10 12.74 -22.00
N GLN A 139 -3.84 11.73 -22.83
CA GLN A 139 -3.53 11.89 -24.26
C GLN A 139 -4.66 12.59 -25.03
N GLN A 140 -5.90 12.50 -24.53
CA GLN A 140 -7.04 13.20 -25.11
C GLN A 140 -7.20 14.58 -24.45
N SER A 141 -7.22 15.64 -25.27
CA SER A 141 -7.14 17.02 -24.79
C SER A 141 -8.29 17.47 -23.90
N HIS A 142 -9.42 16.77 -23.94
CA HIS A 142 -10.64 17.05 -23.19
C HIS A 142 -10.91 16.06 -22.07
N ILE A 143 -10.00 15.07 -21.83
CA ILE A 143 -10.15 14.06 -20.78
C ILE A 143 -9.04 14.24 -19.76
N TYR A 144 -9.44 14.32 -18.49
CA TYR A 144 -8.55 14.47 -17.33
C TYR A 144 -8.73 13.28 -16.40
N ALA A 145 -7.68 12.95 -15.64
CA ALA A 145 -7.72 11.91 -14.63
C ALA A 145 -6.91 12.31 -13.40
N GLY A 146 -7.34 11.86 -12.24
CA GLY A 146 -6.69 12.10 -10.96
C GLY A 146 -7.06 11.01 -9.94
N GLY A 147 -6.35 10.96 -8.82
CA GLY A 147 -6.53 9.96 -7.78
C GLY A 147 -5.83 8.63 -8.10
N ASP A 148 -6.24 7.57 -7.44
CA ASP A 148 -5.60 6.24 -7.50
C ASP A 148 -5.47 5.70 -8.93
N VAL A 149 -6.35 6.13 -9.83
CA VAL A 149 -6.35 5.68 -11.23
C VAL A 149 -5.14 6.15 -12.04
N ILE A 150 -4.45 7.20 -11.57
CA ILE A 150 -3.17 7.65 -12.19
C ILE A 150 -1.94 7.12 -11.45
N GLY A 151 -2.13 6.36 -10.39
CA GLY A 151 -1.06 5.77 -9.58
C GLY A 151 -0.60 6.64 -8.42
N PHE A 152 0.69 6.64 -8.15
CA PHE A 152 1.29 7.40 -7.05
C PHE A 152 1.16 8.93 -7.25
N PRO A 153 0.89 9.70 -6.19
CA PRO A 153 0.56 9.27 -4.83
C PRO A 153 -0.92 8.89 -4.69
N ALA A 154 -1.20 7.67 -4.23
CA ALA A 154 -2.55 7.14 -4.06
C ALA A 154 -3.09 7.42 -2.65
N LEU A 155 -3.31 8.71 -2.33
CA LEU A 155 -3.81 9.20 -1.06
C LEU A 155 -5.07 10.05 -1.27
N ALA A 156 -6.03 9.99 -0.35
CA ALA A 156 -7.27 10.75 -0.46
C ALA A 156 -7.03 12.26 -0.57
N ALA A 157 -6.13 12.81 0.25
CA ALA A 157 -5.79 14.23 0.22
C ALA A 157 -5.15 14.66 -1.11
N THR A 158 -4.19 13.87 -1.63
CA THR A 158 -3.56 14.15 -2.93
C THR A 158 -4.53 13.97 -4.08
N SER A 159 -5.42 12.99 -4.01
CA SER A 159 -6.47 12.78 -5.01
C SER A 159 -7.45 13.96 -5.09
N SER A 160 -7.81 14.53 -3.94
CA SER A 160 -8.65 15.74 -3.86
C SER A 160 -7.97 16.94 -4.52
N GLU A 161 -6.68 17.16 -4.23
CA GLU A 161 -5.91 18.25 -4.84
C GLU A 161 -5.70 18.04 -6.34
N GLN A 162 -5.40 16.83 -6.78
CA GLN A 162 -5.31 16.47 -8.20
C GLN A 162 -6.63 16.76 -8.94
N GLY A 163 -7.78 16.40 -8.33
CA GLY A 163 -9.10 16.69 -8.90
C GLY A 163 -9.37 18.19 -9.01
N ARG A 164 -9.01 18.96 -7.99
CA ARG A 164 -9.12 20.42 -8.01
C ARG A 164 -8.27 21.03 -9.13
N LEU A 165 -6.99 20.63 -9.23
CA LEU A 165 -6.08 21.11 -10.28
C LEU A 165 -6.53 20.70 -11.68
N ALA A 166 -7.00 19.46 -11.84
CA ALA A 166 -7.55 18.97 -13.11
C ALA A 166 -8.74 19.82 -13.57
N ALA A 167 -9.68 20.10 -12.67
CA ALA A 167 -10.83 20.96 -12.96
C ALA A 167 -10.41 22.39 -13.34
N CYS A 168 -9.53 23.00 -12.55
CA CYS A 168 -9.02 24.34 -12.88
C CYS A 168 -8.35 24.39 -14.25
N ASN A 169 -7.49 23.42 -14.56
CA ASN A 169 -6.82 23.31 -15.86
C ASN A 169 -7.83 23.09 -17.02
N ALA A 170 -8.90 22.32 -16.79
CA ALA A 170 -9.93 22.07 -17.79
C ALA A 170 -10.70 23.35 -18.17
N PHE A 171 -10.90 24.25 -17.20
CA PHE A 171 -11.63 25.50 -17.40
C PHE A 171 -10.72 26.72 -17.58
N GLY A 172 -9.41 26.53 -17.74
CA GLY A 172 -8.45 27.62 -17.98
C GLY A 172 -8.24 28.56 -16.78
N VAL A 173 -8.51 28.07 -15.57
CA VAL A 173 -8.23 28.80 -14.33
C VAL A 173 -6.76 28.63 -14.01
N GLU A 174 -6.06 29.74 -13.81
CA GLU A 174 -4.65 29.73 -13.43
C GLU A 174 -4.45 29.19 -12.02
N VAL A 175 -3.62 28.17 -11.88
CA VAL A 175 -3.28 27.52 -10.61
C VAL A 175 -1.80 27.16 -10.57
N GLY A 176 -1.23 27.10 -9.38
CA GLY A 176 0.12 26.59 -9.17
C GLY A 176 0.23 25.09 -9.43
N PRO A 177 1.45 24.55 -9.51
CA PRO A 177 1.69 23.11 -9.66
C PRO A 177 1.25 22.34 -8.42
N MET A 178 1.10 21.03 -8.59
CA MET A 178 0.91 20.11 -7.45
C MET A 178 2.10 20.24 -6.48
N PRO A 179 1.87 20.33 -5.16
CA PRO A 179 2.95 20.28 -4.18
C PRO A 179 3.76 18.99 -4.34
N THR A 180 5.08 19.10 -4.25
CA THR A 180 5.98 17.92 -4.33
C THR A 180 6.11 17.22 -2.98
N ASN A 181 6.04 17.97 -1.88
CA ASN A 181 6.09 17.46 -0.52
C ASN A 181 4.67 17.39 0.04
N PHE A 182 4.14 16.20 0.18
CA PHE A 182 2.85 15.94 0.81
C PHE A 182 3.03 14.94 1.96
N PRO A 183 2.26 15.10 3.05
CA PRO A 183 2.33 14.16 4.16
C PRO A 183 1.72 12.81 3.76
N VAL A 184 2.40 11.74 4.15
CA VAL A 184 1.92 10.37 4.03
C VAL A 184 1.64 9.86 5.44
N GLY A 185 0.39 9.54 5.73
CA GLY A 185 -0.02 8.88 6.97
C GLY A 185 -0.21 7.39 6.75
N ILE A 186 0.28 6.57 7.67
CA ILE A 186 0.08 5.14 7.74
C ILE A 186 -0.61 4.84 9.06
N TYR A 187 -1.81 4.32 9.00
CA TYR A 187 -2.68 4.08 10.15
C TYR A 187 -2.45 2.70 10.78
N SER A 188 -1.16 2.29 10.81
CA SER A 188 -0.74 1.17 11.63
C SER A 188 -0.86 1.50 13.12
N ILE A 189 -0.65 0.52 13.98
CA ILE A 189 -0.61 0.75 15.43
C ILE A 189 0.75 0.28 15.95
N PRO A 190 1.63 1.22 16.32
CA PRO A 190 1.44 2.68 16.30
C PRO A 190 1.37 3.26 14.89
N GLU A 191 0.74 4.43 14.76
CA GLU A 191 0.69 5.17 13.51
C GLU A 191 2.05 5.77 13.16
N ILE A 192 2.28 5.92 11.84
CA ILE A 192 3.46 6.55 11.27
C ILE A 192 3.03 7.67 10.34
N SER A 193 3.77 8.76 10.33
CA SER A 193 3.65 9.77 9.29
C SER A 193 5.02 10.23 8.81
N MET A 194 5.10 10.61 7.55
CA MET A 194 6.29 11.19 6.96
C MET A 194 5.95 12.32 6.00
N VAL A 195 6.91 13.17 5.76
CA VAL A 195 6.89 14.16 4.68
C VAL A 195 8.31 14.34 4.15
N GLY A 196 8.46 14.41 2.83
CA GLY A 196 9.76 14.57 2.17
C GLY A 196 10.48 13.24 1.94
N GLU A 197 11.80 13.27 1.98
CA GLU A 197 12.67 12.18 1.57
C GLU A 197 13.27 11.45 2.78
N ALA A 198 13.50 10.15 2.63
CA ALA A 198 14.10 9.32 3.66
C ALA A 198 15.64 9.44 3.66
N GLU A 199 16.29 9.26 4.83
CA GLU A 199 17.75 9.32 4.97
C GLU A 199 18.50 8.44 3.98
N HIS A 200 18.03 7.22 3.76
CA HIS A 200 18.70 6.28 2.87
C HIS A 200 18.67 6.73 1.41
N GLU A 201 17.64 7.48 0.99
CA GLU A 201 17.56 8.09 -0.35
C GLU A 201 18.55 9.25 -0.49
N LEU A 202 18.64 10.12 0.53
CA LEU A 202 19.61 11.21 0.56
C LEU A 202 21.04 10.67 0.56
N THR A 203 21.31 9.63 1.34
CA THR A 203 22.62 8.95 1.40
C THR A 203 22.98 8.35 0.03
N ALA A 204 22.05 7.66 -0.62
CA ALA A 204 22.28 7.07 -1.94
C ALA A 204 22.64 8.14 -3.00
N ARG A 205 22.01 9.31 -2.91
CA ARG A 205 22.27 10.47 -3.78
C ARG A 205 23.44 11.34 -3.34
N LYS A 206 24.10 11.00 -2.21
CA LYS A 206 25.21 11.77 -1.62
C LYS A 206 24.83 13.21 -1.27
N ILE A 207 23.60 13.44 -0.87
CA ILE A 207 23.11 14.72 -0.39
C ILE A 207 23.44 14.83 1.11
N PRO A 208 24.18 15.87 1.55
CA PRO A 208 24.44 16.08 2.98
C PRO A 208 23.16 16.38 3.73
N TYR A 209 23.01 15.81 4.93
CA TYR A 209 21.88 16.07 5.82
C TYR A 209 22.34 15.97 7.29
N GLU A 210 21.53 16.52 8.19
CA GLU A 210 21.69 16.37 9.62
C GLU A 210 20.43 15.72 10.21
N VAL A 211 20.62 14.95 11.28
CA VAL A 211 19.52 14.22 11.93
C VAL A 211 19.27 14.80 13.30
N GLY A 212 17.99 15.09 13.59
CA GLY A 212 17.53 15.46 14.91
C GLY A 212 16.43 14.52 15.37
N ILE A 213 16.49 14.03 16.61
CA ILE A 213 15.51 13.11 17.19
C ILE A 213 14.83 13.80 18.37
N ALA A 214 13.49 13.79 18.37
CA ALA A 214 12.68 14.15 19.52
C ALA A 214 11.89 12.93 20.01
N ARG A 215 11.81 12.75 21.31
CA ARG A 215 11.00 11.69 21.94
C ARG A 215 9.95 12.33 22.82
N PHE A 216 8.74 11.78 22.76
CA PHE A 216 7.60 12.22 23.57
C PHE A 216 7.33 11.25 24.71
#